data_318de8c7e456257490db5a68c67bb9d2
#
_entry.id   318de8c7e456257490db5a68c67bb9d2
#
_cell.length_a   1.000
_cell.length_b   1.000
_cell.length_c   1.000
_cell.angle_alpha   90.00
_cell.angle_beta   90.00
_cell.angle_gamma   90.00
#
_symmetry.space_group_name_H-M   'P 1'
#
loop_
_entity.id
_entity.type
_entity.pdbx_description
1 polymer ?
#
loop_
_entity_poly.entity_id
_entity_poly.type
_entity_poly.pdbx_seq_one_letter_code
_entity_poly.pdbx_strand_id
1 'polypeptide(L)'
;MDATEPATYEERVAIVEALDACPGEGPDVDLFGLLGLIRLERELGVDAYRPRLLVATWCIEASMRHGPLYGDHRKGKAMAFGPFQLWAGHRRACGLSDSDAQDLEAAARCYAQRILRVLPRAASKCPRAPERTAEAAVANIARYRWSCTAASKHWLLAERMTGGKSEGEARSK
;
A
#
# COMPACT_ATOMS: atom_id res chain seq x y z
N MET A 1 14.43 8.51 -1.47
CA MET A 1 13.92 8.89 -0.12
C MET A 1 15.08 9.40 0.71
N ASP A 2 15.02 10.62 1.20
CA ASP A 2 16.07 11.13 2.08
C ASP A 2 15.84 10.58 3.50
N ALA A 3 16.50 9.46 3.81
CA ALA A 3 16.44 8.80 5.11
C ALA A 3 17.51 9.34 6.10
N THR A 4 18.21 10.40 5.72
CA THR A 4 19.31 10.95 6.52
C THR A 4 18.81 11.85 7.67
N GLU A 5 17.62 12.42 7.54
CA GLU A 5 17.02 13.17 8.62
C GLU A 5 16.46 12.25 9.71
N PRO A 6 16.73 12.54 10.99
CA PRO A 6 16.16 11.75 12.08
C PRO A 6 14.63 11.77 12.05
N ALA A 7 14.03 10.63 12.42
CA ALA A 7 12.57 10.53 12.50
C ALA A 7 11.98 11.48 13.54
N THR A 8 10.94 12.22 13.19
CA THR A 8 10.16 13.04 14.11
C THR A 8 9.44 12.17 15.15
N TYR A 9 8.91 12.77 16.20
CA TYR A 9 8.12 12.04 17.18
C TYR A 9 6.90 11.36 16.54
N GLU A 10 6.17 12.07 15.67
CA GLU A 10 5.00 11.56 14.97
C GLU A 10 5.36 10.40 14.03
N GLU A 11 6.50 10.48 13.35
CA GLU A 11 6.98 9.39 12.49
C GLU A 11 7.35 8.15 13.30
N ARG A 12 7.94 8.31 14.49
CA ARG A 12 8.23 7.19 15.39
C ARG A 12 6.96 6.51 15.89
N VAL A 13 5.94 7.29 16.28
CA VAL A 13 4.62 6.73 16.64
C VAL A 13 4.03 5.96 15.47
N ALA A 14 4.06 6.55 14.29
CA ALA A 14 3.56 5.93 13.07
C ALA A 14 4.26 4.61 12.71
N ILE A 15 5.56 4.51 12.96
CA ILE A 15 6.34 3.28 12.79
C ILE A 15 5.86 2.21 13.77
N VAL A 16 5.70 2.54 15.05
CA VAL A 16 5.25 1.59 16.08
C VAL A 16 3.85 1.08 15.73
N GLU A 17 2.92 1.96 15.42
CA GLU A 17 1.55 1.58 15.04
C GLU A 17 1.52 0.66 13.79
N ALA A 18 2.38 0.93 12.81
CA ALA A 18 2.49 0.10 11.62
C ALA A 18 3.03 -1.30 11.92
N LEU A 19 4.04 -1.39 12.78
CA LEU A 19 4.62 -2.65 13.22
C LEU A 19 3.60 -3.48 14.02
N ASP A 20 2.93 -2.88 14.99
CA ASP A 20 1.92 -3.54 15.81
C ASP A 20 0.74 -4.08 14.99
N ALA A 21 0.39 -3.39 13.90
CA ALA A 21 -0.74 -3.77 13.06
C ALA A 21 -0.39 -4.78 11.96
N CYS A 22 0.90 -4.93 11.59
CA CYS A 22 1.32 -5.82 10.50
C CYS A 22 1.39 -7.27 10.95
N PRO A 23 0.51 -8.16 10.48
CA PRO A 23 0.57 -9.57 10.84
C PRO A 23 1.76 -10.25 10.16
N GLY A 24 2.60 -10.93 10.94
CA GLY A 24 3.67 -11.78 10.41
C GLY A 24 4.96 -11.05 10.06
N GLU A 25 5.20 -9.89 10.64
CA GLU A 25 6.51 -9.26 10.57
C GLU A 25 7.59 -10.15 11.18
N GLY A 26 8.71 -10.28 10.48
CA GLY A 26 9.89 -10.98 10.98
C GLY A 26 10.79 -10.03 11.78
N PRO A 27 11.85 -10.57 12.43
CA PRO A 27 12.81 -9.77 13.20
C PRO A 27 13.61 -8.77 12.34
N ASP A 28 13.52 -8.86 11.02
CA ASP A 28 14.36 -8.10 10.08
C ASP A 28 13.58 -7.01 9.32
N VAL A 29 12.62 -6.33 9.97
CA VAL A 29 11.90 -5.23 9.34
C VAL A 29 12.84 -4.05 9.08
N ASP A 30 12.86 -3.57 7.85
CA ASP A 30 13.62 -2.36 7.49
C ASP A 30 12.91 -1.10 7.97
N LEU A 31 13.34 -0.57 9.11
CA LEU A 31 12.81 0.66 9.69
C LEU A 31 13.08 1.89 8.80
N PHE A 32 14.17 1.91 8.03
CA PHE A 32 14.46 2.99 7.09
C PHE A 32 13.48 2.96 5.90
N GLY A 33 13.22 1.77 5.36
CA GLY A 33 12.20 1.58 4.33
C GLY A 33 10.81 2.00 4.82
N LEU A 34 10.46 1.65 6.06
CA LEU A 34 9.19 2.01 6.67
C LEU A 34 9.05 3.54 6.83
N LEU A 35 10.07 4.21 7.39
CA LEU A 35 10.12 5.67 7.50
C LEU A 35 10.04 6.33 6.11
N GLY A 36 10.78 5.79 5.14
CA GLY A 36 10.76 6.26 3.77
C GLY A 36 9.37 6.20 3.14
N LEU A 37 8.62 5.10 3.34
CA LEU A 37 7.25 5.00 2.83
C LEU A 37 6.30 5.99 3.50
N ILE A 38 6.42 6.23 4.81
CA ILE A 38 5.62 7.23 5.53
C ILE A 38 5.86 8.64 4.95
N ARG A 39 7.11 8.99 4.66
CA ARG A 39 7.48 10.27 4.05
C ARG A 39 6.99 10.36 2.60
N LEU A 40 7.14 9.28 1.85
CA LEU A 40 6.69 9.19 0.46
C LEU A 40 5.17 9.38 0.32
N GLU A 41 4.37 8.84 1.23
CA GLU A 41 2.92 9.05 1.26
C GLU A 41 2.57 10.53 1.32
N ARG A 42 3.25 11.29 2.20
CA ARG A 42 3.08 12.74 2.34
C ARG A 42 3.54 13.48 1.08
N GLU A 43 4.72 13.14 0.57
CA GLU A 43 5.27 13.73 -0.65
C GLU A 43 4.30 13.61 -1.84
N LEU A 44 3.67 12.45 -1.98
CA LEU A 44 2.76 12.16 -3.10
C LEU A 44 1.29 12.54 -2.82
N GLY A 45 0.98 12.97 -1.60
CA GLY A 45 -0.38 13.33 -1.18
C GLY A 45 -1.34 12.14 -1.07
N VAL A 46 -0.82 10.91 -0.97
CA VAL A 46 -1.63 9.69 -0.80
C VAL A 46 -2.20 9.62 0.61
N ASP A 47 -1.48 10.14 1.59
CA ASP A 47 -1.88 10.21 2.99
C ASP A 47 -3.16 11.04 3.21
N ALA A 48 -3.44 12.02 2.35
CA ALA A 48 -4.70 12.78 2.36
C ALA A 48 -5.93 11.89 2.12
N TYR A 49 -5.78 10.77 1.41
CA TYR A 49 -6.86 9.81 1.17
C TYR A 49 -6.90 8.71 2.21
N ARG A 50 -5.74 8.14 2.52
CA ARG A 50 -5.58 7.15 3.58
C ARG A 50 -4.11 7.09 4.04
N PRO A 51 -3.79 7.62 5.23
CA PRO A 51 -2.47 7.46 5.83
C PRO A 51 -2.11 5.97 5.99
N ARG A 52 -0.84 5.64 5.86
CA ARG A 52 -0.28 4.27 5.97
C ARG A 52 -0.69 3.31 4.87
N LEU A 53 -1.24 3.79 3.74
CA LEU A 53 -1.69 2.93 2.65
C LEU A 53 -0.53 2.18 1.97
N LEU A 54 0.60 2.86 1.73
CA LEU A 54 1.79 2.24 1.13
C LEU A 54 2.42 1.25 2.11
N VAL A 55 2.49 1.59 3.39
CA VAL A 55 2.99 0.71 4.45
C VAL A 55 2.12 -0.55 4.56
N ALA A 56 0.79 -0.39 4.60
CA ALA A 56 -0.15 -1.50 4.65
C ALA A 56 -0.05 -2.39 3.40
N THR A 57 0.20 -1.80 2.23
CA THR A 57 0.40 -2.56 1.00
C THR A 57 1.68 -3.39 1.08
N TRP A 58 2.79 -2.80 1.50
CA TRP A 58 4.05 -3.52 1.67
C TRP A 58 3.93 -4.65 2.70
N CYS A 59 3.24 -4.41 3.82
CA CYS A 59 2.94 -5.44 4.81
C CYS A 59 2.18 -6.63 4.20
N ILE A 60 1.10 -6.37 3.47
CA ILE A 60 0.23 -7.41 2.89
C ILE A 60 0.91 -8.17 1.76
N GLU A 61 1.61 -7.47 0.88
CA GLU A 61 2.18 -8.07 -0.34
C GLU A 61 3.54 -8.73 -0.11
N ALA A 62 4.29 -8.28 0.91
CA ALA A 62 5.66 -8.73 1.15
C ALA A 62 6.02 -9.01 2.62
N SER A 63 5.08 -8.86 3.58
CA SER A 63 5.36 -8.94 5.02
C SER A 63 6.54 -8.04 5.43
N MET A 64 6.60 -6.84 4.86
CA MET A 64 7.66 -5.83 5.03
C MET A 64 9.08 -6.36 4.72
N ARG A 65 9.20 -7.37 3.87
CA ARG A 65 10.49 -7.94 3.46
C ARG A 65 11.10 -7.21 2.28
N HIS A 66 12.43 -7.23 2.24
CA HIS A 66 13.26 -6.82 1.11
C HIS A 66 13.79 -8.01 0.31
N GLY A 67 14.41 -7.67 -0.82
CA GLY A 67 15.05 -8.63 -1.71
C GLY A 67 14.20 -9.00 -2.91
N PRO A 68 14.69 -9.89 -3.74
CA PRO A 68 13.96 -10.33 -4.92
C PRO A 68 12.68 -11.06 -4.52
N LEU A 69 11.53 -10.40 -4.71
CA LEU A 69 10.20 -10.92 -4.39
C LEU A 69 9.45 -11.22 -5.69
N TYR A 70 8.99 -12.45 -5.81
CA TYR A 70 8.27 -12.95 -6.98
C TYR A 70 6.99 -13.63 -6.54
N GLY A 71 5.86 -13.25 -7.14
CA GLY A 71 4.56 -13.78 -6.78
C GLY A 71 3.67 -14.11 -7.98
N ASP A 72 2.48 -14.62 -7.69
CA ASP A 72 1.45 -14.96 -8.67
C ASP A 72 1.98 -15.78 -9.85
N HIS A 73 2.59 -16.93 -9.56
CA HIS A 73 3.19 -17.77 -10.59
C HIS A 73 2.14 -18.38 -11.53
N ARG A 74 2.34 -18.20 -12.83
CA ARG A 74 1.57 -18.87 -13.88
C ARG A 74 2.50 -19.66 -14.79
N LYS A 75 2.24 -20.96 -14.94
CA LYS A 75 3.08 -21.87 -15.77
C LYS A 75 4.58 -21.73 -15.43
N GLY A 76 4.91 -21.68 -14.15
CA GLY A 76 6.30 -21.56 -13.66
C GLY A 76 6.94 -20.18 -13.79
N LYS A 77 6.24 -19.17 -14.32
CA LYS A 77 6.75 -17.81 -14.44
C LYS A 77 6.09 -16.89 -13.42
N ALA A 78 6.90 -16.07 -12.71
CA ALA A 78 6.38 -15.04 -11.85
C ALA A 78 5.63 -13.97 -12.67
N MET A 79 4.50 -13.52 -12.16
CA MET A 79 3.66 -12.50 -12.80
C MET A 79 3.68 -11.19 -12.03
N ALA A 80 3.92 -11.24 -10.72
CA ALA A 80 4.02 -10.10 -9.83
C ALA A 80 5.44 -9.97 -9.28
N PHE A 81 5.94 -8.74 -9.14
CA PHE A 81 7.33 -8.46 -8.82
C PHE A 81 7.44 -7.41 -7.72
N GLY A 82 8.41 -7.62 -6.85
CA GLY A 82 8.85 -6.67 -5.83
C GLY A 82 7.91 -6.55 -4.63
N PRO A 83 8.26 -5.63 -3.73
CA PRO A 83 7.56 -5.47 -2.45
C PRO A 83 6.10 -5.06 -2.57
N PHE A 84 5.69 -4.49 -3.71
CA PHE A 84 4.30 -4.14 -4.02
C PHE A 84 3.61 -5.13 -4.96
N GLN A 85 4.24 -6.26 -5.28
CA GLN A 85 3.72 -7.30 -6.18
C GLN A 85 3.13 -6.73 -7.48
N LEU A 86 3.91 -5.87 -8.15
CA LEU A 86 3.48 -5.18 -9.36
C LEU A 86 3.38 -6.11 -10.56
N TRP A 87 2.20 -6.26 -11.12
CA TRP A 87 1.98 -6.97 -12.38
C TRP A 87 2.51 -6.19 -13.58
N ALA A 88 2.77 -6.89 -14.67
CA ALA A 88 3.32 -6.30 -15.89
C ALA A 88 2.57 -5.06 -16.40
N GLY A 89 1.24 -5.01 -16.24
CA GLY A 89 0.43 -3.85 -16.60
C GLY A 89 0.75 -2.60 -15.77
N HIS A 90 1.02 -2.78 -14.46
CA HIS A 90 1.43 -1.68 -13.57
C HIS A 90 2.85 -1.22 -13.92
N ARG A 91 3.80 -2.16 -14.03
CA ARG A 91 5.19 -1.84 -14.35
C ARG A 91 5.31 -1.06 -15.67
N ARG A 92 4.68 -1.55 -16.74
CA ARG A 92 4.66 -0.84 -18.03
C ARG A 92 4.05 0.58 -17.94
N ALA A 93 2.98 0.73 -17.17
CA ALA A 93 2.33 2.03 -17.01
C ALA A 93 3.18 3.04 -16.23
N CYS A 94 4.17 2.57 -15.47
CA CYS A 94 5.13 3.38 -14.72
C CYS A 94 6.52 3.45 -15.39
N GLY A 95 6.73 2.72 -16.50
CA GLY A 95 8.04 2.63 -17.14
C GLY A 95 9.07 1.83 -16.35
N LEU A 96 8.63 0.92 -15.45
CA LEU A 96 9.52 0.11 -14.63
C LEU A 96 9.89 -1.20 -15.34
N SER A 97 11.16 -1.54 -15.29
CA SER A 97 11.65 -2.91 -15.57
C SER A 97 11.27 -3.87 -14.44
N ASP A 98 11.52 -5.16 -14.65
CA ASP A 98 11.33 -6.18 -13.61
C ASP A 98 12.30 -5.99 -12.43
N SER A 99 13.52 -5.49 -12.70
CA SER A 99 14.50 -5.14 -11.67
C SER A 99 14.11 -3.88 -10.89
N ASP A 100 13.63 -2.84 -11.56
CA ASP A 100 13.20 -1.60 -10.88
C ASP A 100 12.02 -1.85 -9.95
N ALA A 101 11.14 -2.80 -10.30
CA ALA A 101 10.01 -3.19 -9.45
C ALA A 101 10.44 -3.90 -8.15
N GLN A 102 11.70 -4.34 -8.03
CA GLN A 102 12.25 -4.88 -6.78
C GLN A 102 12.70 -3.78 -5.81
N ASP A 103 12.92 -2.55 -6.30
CA ASP A 103 13.22 -1.40 -5.45
C ASP A 103 11.95 -0.93 -4.72
N LEU A 104 12.07 -0.74 -3.40
CA LEU A 104 10.93 -0.39 -2.54
C LEU A 104 10.34 0.97 -2.92
N GLU A 105 11.19 1.98 -3.14
CA GLU A 105 10.72 3.33 -3.46
C GLU A 105 10.10 3.39 -4.85
N ALA A 106 10.75 2.82 -5.86
CA ALA A 106 10.26 2.83 -7.24
C ALA A 106 8.91 2.10 -7.34
N ALA A 107 8.78 0.95 -6.67
CA ALA A 107 7.53 0.20 -6.62
C ALA A 107 6.41 0.96 -5.89
N ALA A 108 6.72 1.59 -4.76
CA ALA A 108 5.77 2.40 -3.99
C ALA A 108 5.30 3.62 -4.77
N ARG A 109 6.21 4.36 -5.42
CA ARG A 109 5.87 5.49 -6.30
C ARG A 109 4.95 5.06 -7.43
N CYS A 110 5.26 3.95 -8.09
CA CYS A 110 4.40 3.40 -9.13
C CYS A 110 3.00 3.08 -8.58
N TYR A 111 2.91 2.37 -7.47
CA TYR A 111 1.63 2.00 -6.85
C TYR A 111 0.80 3.23 -6.51
N ALA A 112 1.39 4.22 -5.84
CA ALA A 112 0.74 5.48 -5.49
C ALA A 112 0.25 6.24 -6.73
N GLN A 113 1.10 6.43 -7.74
CA GLN A 113 0.74 7.10 -8.99
C GLN A 113 -0.41 6.40 -9.72
N ARG A 114 -0.46 5.07 -9.66
CA ARG A 114 -1.56 4.30 -10.24
C ARG A 114 -2.87 4.56 -9.52
N ILE A 115 -2.87 4.63 -8.18
CA ILE A 115 -4.06 5.00 -7.39
C ILE A 115 -4.52 6.41 -7.78
N LEU A 116 -3.64 7.40 -7.72
CA LEU A 116 -3.96 8.79 -8.03
C LEU A 116 -4.52 8.95 -9.46
N ARG A 117 -4.00 8.21 -10.43
CA ARG A 117 -4.47 8.23 -11.83
C ARG A 117 -5.90 7.67 -11.97
N VAL A 118 -6.29 6.69 -11.18
CA VAL A 118 -7.62 6.07 -11.29
C VAL A 118 -8.68 6.74 -10.41
N LEU A 119 -8.28 7.53 -9.42
CA LEU A 119 -9.19 8.25 -8.52
C LEU A 119 -10.30 9.04 -9.25
N PRO A 120 -10.02 9.84 -10.29
CA PRO A 120 -11.07 10.58 -11.00
C PRO A 120 -12.13 9.69 -11.64
N ARG A 121 -11.75 8.45 -12.01
CA ARG A 121 -12.66 7.46 -12.59
C ARG A 121 -13.46 6.72 -11.53
N ALA A 122 -12.97 6.64 -10.30
CA ALA A 122 -13.62 5.90 -9.23
C ALA A 122 -14.99 6.49 -8.87
N ALA A 123 -15.12 7.82 -8.88
CA ALA A 123 -16.40 8.49 -8.65
C ALA A 123 -17.49 8.04 -9.66
N SER A 124 -17.14 7.94 -10.94
CA SER A 124 -18.08 7.48 -11.98
C SER A 124 -18.36 5.99 -11.90
N LYS A 125 -17.46 5.19 -11.31
CA LYS A 125 -17.64 3.75 -11.13
C LYS A 125 -18.44 3.40 -9.88
N CYS A 126 -18.45 4.30 -8.88
CA CYS A 126 -19.18 4.13 -7.61
C CYS A 126 -20.16 5.30 -7.35
N PRO A 127 -21.09 5.58 -8.26
CA PRO A 127 -21.97 6.77 -8.16
C PRO A 127 -22.90 6.74 -6.95
N ARG A 128 -23.14 5.55 -6.38
CA ARG A 128 -24.02 5.37 -5.21
C ARG A 128 -23.24 5.37 -3.87
N ALA A 129 -21.91 5.53 -3.92
CA ALA A 129 -21.03 5.53 -2.75
C ALA A 129 -19.87 6.52 -3.00
N PRO A 130 -20.13 7.82 -3.14
CA PRO A 130 -19.11 8.82 -3.46
C PRO A 130 -18.05 8.94 -2.37
N GLU A 131 -18.40 8.68 -1.12
CA GLU A 131 -17.51 8.64 0.03
C GLU A 131 -16.47 7.51 -0.05
N ARG A 132 -16.71 6.49 -0.87
CA ARG A 132 -15.85 5.31 -1.04
C ARG A 132 -14.97 5.36 -2.28
N THR A 133 -14.88 6.50 -2.93
CA THR A 133 -14.14 6.67 -4.18
C THR A 133 -12.66 6.27 -4.02
N ALA A 134 -12.00 6.70 -2.95
CA ALA A 134 -10.60 6.35 -2.70
C ALA A 134 -10.41 4.85 -2.42
N GLU A 135 -11.28 4.24 -1.60
CA GLU A 135 -11.29 2.79 -1.36
C GLU A 135 -11.44 1.99 -2.66
N ALA A 136 -12.36 2.42 -3.52
CA ALA A 136 -12.61 1.77 -4.79
C ALA A 136 -11.40 1.88 -5.75
N ALA A 137 -10.69 3.01 -5.73
CA ALA A 137 -9.45 3.18 -6.48
C ALA A 137 -8.36 2.21 -6.00
N VAL A 138 -8.15 2.09 -4.68
CA VAL A 138 -7.20 1.14 -4.10
C VAL A 138 -7.58 -0.30 -4.46
N ALA A 139 -8.85 -0.68 -4.35
CA ALA A 139 -9.32 -2.01 -4.72
C ALA A 139 -9.08 -2.30 -6.21
N ASN A 140 -9.24 -1.31 -7.09
CA ASN A 140 -8.98 -1.45 -8.51
C ASN A 140 -7.50 -1.72 -8.80
N ILE A 141 -6.59 -1.02 -8.14
CA ILE A 141 -5.14 -1.24 -8.33
C ILE A 141 -4.72 -2.58 -7.75
N ALA A 142 -5.16 -2.92 -6.54
CA ALA A 142 -4.77 -4.15 -5.86
C ALA A 142 -5.31 -5.44 -6.53
N ARG A 143 -6.48 -5.37 -7.19
CA ARG A 143 -7.19 -6.57 -7.70
C ARG A 143 -7.73 -6.43 -9.11
N TYR A 144 -7.42 -5.36 -9.84
CA TYR A 144 -8.03 -5.03 -11.14
C TYR A 144 -9.57 -5.02 -11.12
N ARG A 145 -10.17 -4.79 -9.97
CA ARG A 145 -11.62 -4.84 -9.78
C ARG A 145 -12.11 -3.67 -8.94
N TRP A 146 -13.08 -2.92 -9.47
CA TRP A 146 -13.78 -1.90 -8.69
C TRP A 146 -14.62 -2.55 -7.59
N SER A 147 -14.50 -2.04 -6.37
CA SER A 147 -15.30 -2.46 -5.23
C SER A 147 -15.90 -1.23 -4.55
N CYS A 148 -17.19 -1.04 -4.74
CA CYS A 148 -17.93 0.09 -4.17
C CYS A 148 -18.64 -0.28 -2.85
N THR A 149 -18.62 -1.56 -2.47
CA THR A 149 -19.37 -2.08 -1.32
C THR A 149 -18.51 -2.59 -0.19
N ALA A 150 -17.25 -2.91 -0.47
CA ALA A 150 -16.34 -3.45 0.53
C ALA A 150 -14.94 -2.85 0.37
N ALA A 151 -14.34 -2.41 1.45
CA ALA A 151 -12.95 -1.95 1.49
C ALA A 151 -11.99 -3.10 1.15
N SER A 152 -10.87 -2.79 0.51
CA SER A 152 -9.80 -3.77 0.30
C SER A 152 -9.07 -4.06 1.61
N LYS A 153 -8.42 -5.24 1.69
CA LYS A 153 -7.59 -5.58 2.84
C LYS A 153 -6.49 -4.53 3.11
N HIS A 154 -5.94 -3.91 2.06
CA HIS A 154 -4.93 -2.86 2.16
C HIS A 154 -5.50 -1.60 2.83
N TRP A 155 -6.69 -1.19 2.44
CA TRP A 155 -7.38 -0.05 3.05
C TRP A 155 -7.67 -0.29 4.52
N LEU A 156 -8.25 -1.45 4.86
CA LEU A 156 -8.59 -1.81 6.24
C LEU A 156 -7.35 -1.95 7.14
N LEU A 157 -6.24 -2.47 6.60
CA LEU A 157 -5.00 -2.52 7.35
C LEU A 157 -4.43 -1.12 7.60
N ALA A 158 -4.43 -0.24 6.59
CA ALA A 158 -3.99 1.15 6.75
C ALA A 158 -4.84 1.89 7.81
N GLU A 159 -6.14 1.61 7.87
CA GLU A 159 -7.03 2.14 8.89
C GLU A 159 -6.63 1.69 10.31
N ARG A 160 -6.34 0.41 10.50
CA ARG A 160 -5.84 -0.11 11.79
C ARG A 160 -4.51 0.52 12.20
N MET A 161 -3.59 0.73 11.24
CA MET A 161 -2.29 1.38 11.46
C MET A 161 -2.40 2.85 11.87
N THR A 162 -3.56 3.46 11.81
CA THR A 162 -3.82 4.84 12.25
C THR A 162 -4.69 4.92 13.51
N GLY A 163 -4.76 3.83 14.28
CA GLY A 163 -5.56 3.77 15.50
C GLY A 163 -7.08 3.75 15.26
N GLY A 164 -7.52 3.59 14.03
CA GLY A 164 -8.94 3.37 13.70
C GLY A 164 -9.40 2.01 14.22
N LYS A 165 -10.17 2.02 15.32
CA LYS A 165 -10.87 0.80 15.76
C LYS A 165 -11.83 0.41 14.66
N SER A 166 -11.68 -0.78 14.09
CA SER A 166 -12.67 -1.30 13.16
C SER A 166 -14.01 -1.41 13.90
N GLU A 167 -15.06 -0.77 13.37
CA GLU A 167 -16.43 -0.83 13.95
C GLU A 167 -16.98 -2.28 14.06
N GLY A 168 -16.22 -3.27 13.61
CA GLY A 168 -16.57 -4.69 13.67
C GLY A 168 -16.37 -5.36 15.01
N GLU A 169 -15.52 -4.85 15.92
CA GLU A 169 -15.31 -5.45 17.25
C GLU A 169 -16.35 -5.05 18.30
N ALA A 170 -17.20 -4.05 18.01
CA ALA A 170 -18.25 -3.59 18.93
C ALA A 170 -19.52 -4.47 18.92
N ARG A 171 -19.62 -5.52 18.09
CA ARG A 171 -20.83 -6.35 17.94
C ARG A 171 -20.73 -7.77 18.49
N SER A 172 -19.67 -8.12 19.20
CA SER A 172 -19.58 -9.42 19.88
C SER A 172 -19.31 -9.26 21.39
N LYS A 173 -20.28 -8.72 22.09
CA LYS A 173 -20.45 -8.90 23.55
C LYS A 173 -21.93 -9.05 23.84
#